data_caf6e98fbe151fbde230b83530afb20b
#
_entry.id   caf6e98fbe151fbde230b83530afb20b
#
_cell.length_a   1.000
_cell.length_b   1.000
_cell.length_c   1.000
_cell.angle_alpha   90.00
_cell.angle_beta   90.00
_cell.angle_gamma   90.00
#
_symmetry.space_group_name_H-M   'P 1'
#
loop_
_entity.id
_entity.type
_entity.pdbx_description
1 polymer ?
#
loop_
_entity_poly.entity_id
_entity_poly.type
_entity_poly.pdbx_seq_one_letter_code
_entity_poly.pdbx_strand_id
1 'polypeptide(L)'
;MKIAISTDSGMVSPHFGRCPEFTIVEIEDNKIIKKEVIENPGHMTGFLPKFFNKMGVNCVVAGGAGFRAQQFFDEFGIELITGVQGKVDDIVDDIMQGKLEHGDSLCSPGKGKGYGLEKEDKDHKD
;
A
#
# COMPACT_ATOMS: atom_id res chain seq x y z
N MET A 1 -3.32 2.06 11.81
CA MET A 1 -3.26 1.85 10.36
C MET A 1 -2.14 0.87 10.04
N LYS A 2 -2.42 -0.09 9.20
CA LYS A 2 -1.43 -1.10 8.81
C LYS A 2 -1.18 -1.00 7.31
N ILE A 3 0.10 -0.92 6.93
CA ILE A 3 0.51 -0.71 5.54
C ILE A 3 1.44 -1.84 5.12
N ALA A 4 1.25 -2.33 3.89
CA ALA A 4 2.15 -3.31 3.30
C ALA A 4 2.86 -2.66 2.11
N ILE A 5 4.17 -2.74 2.08
CA ILE A 5 4.98 -2.11 1.03
C ILE A 5 5.76 -3.18 0.29
N SER A 6 5.57 -3.26 -1.02
CA SER A 6 6.33 -4.18 -1.87
C SER A 6 7.81 -3.81 -1.77
N THR A 7 8.64 -4.76 -1.42
CA THR A 7 10.01 -4.49 -1.05
C THR A 7 11.00 -5.40 -1.78
N ASP A 8 12.12 -4.80 -2.19
CA ASP A 8 13.25 -5.53 -2.76
C ASP A 8 14.51 -4.88 -2.23
N SER A 9 15.20 -5.57 -1.32
CA SER A 9 16.46 -5.10 -0.74
C SER A 9 16.34 -3.70 -0.12
N GLY A 10 15.25 -3.47 0.60
CA GLY A 10 15.04 -2.20 1.29
C GLY A 10 14.46 -1.09 0.43
N MET A 11 14.23 -1.36 -0.84
CA MET A 11 13.64 -0.40 -1.77
C MET A 11 12.23 -0.82 -2.11
N VAL A 12 11.40 0.15 -2.50
CA VAL A 12 10.07 -0.18 -3.00
C VAL A 12 10.22 -0.93 -4.31
N SER A 13 9.63 -2.11 -4.39
CA SER A 13 9.71 -2.92 -5.60
C SER A 13 8.84 -2.32 -6.71
N PRO A 14 9.31 -2.34 -7.96
CA PRO A 14 8.49 -1.88 -9.08
C PRO A 14 7.29 -2.79 -9.38
N HIS A 15 7.26 -3.98 -8.77
CA HIS A 15 6.18 -4.94 -9.05
C HIS A 15 5.50 -5.35 -7.75
N PHE A 16 4.18 -5.26 -7.73
CA PHE A 16 3.46 -5.66 -6.52
C PHE A 16 3.58 -7.17 -6.28
N GLY A 17 3.19 -7.98 -7.23
CA GLY A 17 3.05 -9.41 -6.99
C GLY A 17 4.35 -10.20 -7.02
N ARG A 18 5.39 -9.66 -7.62
CA ARG A 18 6.63 -10.39 -7.84
C ARG A 18 7.79 -9.93 -6.99
N CYS A 19 7.52 -9.08 -6.03
CA CYS A 19 8.58 -8.64 -5.13
C CYS A 19 8.99 -9.78 -4.22
N PRO A 20 10.25 -9.78 -3.74
CA PRO A 20 10.70 -10.86 -2.84
C PRO A 20 10.12 -10.77 -1.45
N GLU A 21 9.74 -9.58 -1.00
CA GLU A 21 9.29 -9.37 0.38
C GLU A 21 8.30 -8.24 0.45
N PHE A 22 7.62 -8.18 1.61
CA PHE A 22 6.76 -7.04 1.95
C PHE A 22 7.19 -6.49 3.29
N THR A 23 7.21 -5.17 3.41
CA THR A 23 7.44 -4.51 4.69
C THR A 23 6.08 -4.14 5.26
N ILE A 24 5.78 -4.65 6.43
CA ILE A 24 4.50 -4.41 7.09
C ILE A 24 4.75 -3.40 8.20
N VAL A 25 4.05 -2.28 8.15
CA VAL A 25 4.22 -1.20 9.11
C VAL A 25 2.88 -0.91 9.77
N GLU A 26 2.87 -0.91 11.09
CA GLU A 26 1.70 -0.52 11.86
C GLU A 26 1.93 0.85 12.46
N ILE A 27 0.99 1.76 12.24
CA ILE A 27 1.11 3.15 12.69
C ILE A 27 -0.11 3.50 13.53
N GLU A 28 0.12 4.06 14.72
CA GLU A 28 -0.95 4.58 15.57
C GLU A 28 -0.49 5.87 16.20
N ASP A 29 -1.38 6.87 16.23
CA ASP A 29 -1.09 8.17 16.81
C ASP A 29 0.20 8.75 16.26
N ASN A 30 0.38 8.61 14.96
CA ASN A 30 1.54 9.14 14.25
C ASN A 30 2.85 8.52 14.69
N LYS A 31 2.80 7.30 15.20
CA LYS A 31 3.99 6.58 15.63
C LYS A 31 4.00 5.19 15.03
N ILE A 32 5.18 4.73 14.66
CA ILE A 32 5.35 3.36 14.19
C ILE A 32 5.37 2.47 15.41
N ILE A 33 4.37 1.61 15.55
CA ILE A 33 4.33 0.70 16.69
C ILE A 33 4.85 -0.68 16.34
N LYS A 34 4.95 -0.99 15.04
CA LYS A 34 5.50 -2.27 14.62
C LYS A 34 5.97 -2.15 13.17
N LYS A 35 7.10 -2.77 12.89
CA LYS A 35 7.64 -2.84 11.53
C LYS A 35 8.32 -4.17 11.37
N GLU A 36 7.93 -4.91 10.34
CA GLU A 36 8.54 -6.21 10.07
C GLU A 36 8.61 -6.44 8.58
N VAL A 37 9.56 -7.26 8.16
CA VAL A 37 9.70 -7.65 6.77
C VAL A 37 9.33 -9.12 6.69
N ILE A 38 8.42 -9.45 5.78
CA ILE A 38 8.01 -10.83 5.58
C ILE A 38 8.33 -11.24 4.16
N GLU A 39 8.61 -12.51 3.98
CA GLU A 39 8.80 -13.05 2.63
C GLU A 39 7.46 -13.03 1.89
N ASN A 40 7.53 -12.81 0.58
CA ASN A 40 6.33 -12.87 -0.24
C ASN A 40 5.76 -14.29 -0.17
N PRO A 41 4.53 -14.46 0.35
CA PRO A 41 3.96 -15.81 0.50
C PRO A 41 3.46 -16.42 -0.80
N GLY A 42 3.45 -15.65 -1.88
CA GLY A 42 2.99 -16.16 -3.16
C GLY A 42 2.24 -15.10 -3.93
N HIS A 43 2.17 -15.29 -5.25
CA HIS A 43 1.54 -14.28 -6.09
C HIS A 43 0.46 -14.86 -7.01
N MET A 44 -0.16 -15.95 -6.62
CA MET A 44 -1.30 -16.48 -7.38
C MET A 44 -2.42 -15.45 -7.39
N THR A 45 -3.15 -15.40 -8.46
CA THR A 45 -4.22 -14.42 -8.64
C THR A 45 -5.16 -14.41 -7.43
N GLY A 46 -5.32 -13.24 -6.84
CA GLY A 46 -6.22 -13.05 -5.72
C GLY A 46 -5.68 -13.47 -4.37
N PHE A 47 -4.51 -14.12 -4.32
CA PHE A 47 -3.97 -14.61 -3.06
C PHE A 47 -3.53 -13.47 -2.15
N LEU A 48 -2.71 -12.57 -2.68
CA LEU A 48 -2.15 -11.48 -1.86
C LEU A 48 -3.23 -10.53 -1.32
N PRO A 49 -4.20 -10.10 -2.11
CA PRO A 49 -5.26 -9.26 -1.56
C PRO A 49 -6.00 -9.93 -0.40
N LYS A 50 -6.28 -11.21 -0.54
CA LYS A 50 -6.94 -11.96 0.51
C LYS A 50 -6.06 -12.08 1.75
N PHE A 51 -4.78 -12.36 1.54
CA PHE A 51 -3.79 -12.47 2.60
C PHE A 51 -3.71 -11.17 3.40
N PHE A 52 -3.59 -10.04 2.71
CA PHE A 52 -3.51 -8.75 3.39
C PHE A 52 -4.82 -8.37 4.06
N ASN A 53 -5.95 -8.74 3.46
CA ASN A 53 -7.22 -8.50 4.09
C ASN A 53 -7.33 -9.21 5.43
N LYS A 54 -6.85 -10.44 5.49
CA LYS A 54 -6.84 -11.21 6.74
C LYS A 54 -5.90 -10.61 7.77
N MET A 55 -4.82 -10.00 7.34
CA MET A 55 -3.87 -9.35 8.24
C MET A 55 -4.38 -8.01 8.78
N GLY A 56 -5.45 -7.50 8.20
CA GLY A 56 -5.95 -6.18 8.59
C GLY A 56 -5.21 -5.04 7.95
N VAL A 57 -4.56 -5.28 6.81
CA VAL A 57 -3.85 -4.23 6.09
C VAL A 57 -4.87 -3.26 5.48
N ASN A 58 -4.61 -1.97 5.65
CA ASN A 58 -5.49 -0.92 5.13
C ASN A 58 -5.02 -0.38 3.79
N CYS A 59 -3.72 -0.46 3.53
CA CYS A 59 -3.12 0.18 2.38
C CYS A 59 -1.92 -0.62 1.90
N VAL A 60 -1.79 -0.73 0.58
CA VAL A 60 -0.65 -1.40 -0.04
C VAL A 60 0.06 -0.41 -0.94
N VAL A 61 1.39 -0.38 -0.86
CA VAL A 61 2.23 0.54 -1.64
C VAL A 61 3.16 -0.27 -2.53
N ALA A 62 3.27 0.11 -3.79
CA ALA A 62 4.14 -0.56 -4.75
C ALA A 62 4.55 0.40 -5.86
N GLY A 63 5.57 0.03 -6.62
CA GLY A 63 5.93 0.79 -7.81
C GLY A 63 4.92 0.60 -8.91
N GLY A 64 4.38 -0.60 -9.05
CA GLY A 64 3.36 -0.88 -10.04
C GLY A 64 2.55 -2.10 -9.67
N ALA A 65 1.36 -2.19 -10.21
CA ALA A 65 0.48 -3.32 -9.96
C ALA A 65 -0.46 -3.50 -11.14
N GLY A 66 -0.88 -4.73 -11.37
CA GLY A 66 -1.79 -5.02 -12.45
C GLY A 66 -3.22 -4.62 -12.12
N PHE A 67 -4.04 -4.57 -13.16
CA PHE A 67 -5.45 -4.19 -13.02
C PHE A 67 -6.21 -5.14 -12.09
N ARG A 68 -5.90 -6.42 -12.17
CA ARG A 68 -6.58 -7.39 -11.32
C ARG A 68 -6.31 -7.17 -9.84
N ALA A 69 -5.07 -6.85 -9.51
CA ALA A 69 -4.73 -6.55 -8.12
C ALA A 69 -5.56 -5.37 -7.62
N GLN A 70 -5.68 -4.34 -8.45
CA GLN A 70 -6.46 -3.17 -8.08
C GLN A 70 -7.92 -3.53 -7.84
N GLN A 71 -8.50 -4.37 -8.70
CA GLN A 71 -9.88 -4.80 -8.52
C GLN A 71 -10.09 -5.54 -7.21
N PHE A 72 -9.18 -6.46 -6.90
CA PHE A 72 -9.29 -7.22 -5.66
C PHE A 72 -9.18 -6.33 -4.43
N PHE A 73 -8.23 -5.40 -4.45
CA PHE A 73 -8.07 -4.49 -3.31
C PHE A 73 -9.29 -3.60 -3.14
N ASP A 74 -9.86 -3.14 -4.26
CA ASP A 74 -11.08 -2.34 -4.19
C ASP A 74 -12.21 -3.13 -3.52
N GLU A 75 -12.32 -4.41 -3.85
CA GLU A 75 -13.37 -5.25 -3.25
C GLU A 75 -13.20 -5.40 -1.76
N PHE A 76 -11.97 -5.47 -1.29
CA PHE A 76 -11.70 -5.63 0.14
C PHE A 76 -11.60 -4.29 0.87
N GLY A 77 -11.73 -3.18 0.16
CA GLY A 77 -11.62 -1.88 0.79
C GLY A 77 -10.21 -1.52 1.19
N ILE A 78 -9.22 -2.11 0.52
CA ILE A 78 -7.81 -1.81 0.77
C ILE A 78 -7.34 -0.84 -0.31
N GLU A 79 -6.72 0.25 0.12
CA GLU A 79 -6.19 1.21 -0.85
C GLU A 79 -4.89 0.70 -1.46
N LEU A 80 -4.76 0.84 -2.77
CA LEU A 80 -3.53 0.47 -3.47
C LEU A 80 -2.91 1.73 -4.04
N ILE A 81 -1.67 2.02 -3.64
CA ILE A 81 -0.92 3.18 -4.11
C ILE A 81 0.20 2.68 -4.99
N THR A 82 0.24 3.15 -6.23
CA THR A 82 1.27 2.76 -7.18
C THR A 82 2.09 3.97 -7.61
N GLY A 83 3.16 3.72 -8.36
CA GLY A 83 4.01 4.80 -8.84
C GLY A 83 5.00 5.29 -7.80
N VAL A 84 5.19 4.55 -6.72
CA VAL A 84 6.06 4.94 -5.64
C VAL A 84 7.44 4.31 -5.85
N GLN A 85 8.48 5.10 -5.64
CA GLN A 85 9.86 4.67 -5.79
C GLN A 85 10.69 5.17 -4.62
N GLY A 86 11.80 4.50 -4.37
CA GLY A 86 12.75 4.93 -3.35
C GLY A 86 12.89 3.93 -2.23
N LYS A 87 13.55 4.37 -1.18
CA LYS A 87 13.77 3.53 -0.01
C LYS A 87 12.50 3.39 0.79
N VAL A 88 12.24 2.18 1.26
CA VAL A 88 11.05 1.93 2.07
C VAL A 88 11.00 2.86 3.28
N ASP A 89 12.14 3.05 3.95
CA ASP A 89 12.17 3.93 5.13
C ASP A 89 11.77 5.36 4.80
N ASP A 90 12.21 5.86 3.65
CA ASP A 90 11.83 7.21 3.22
C ASP A 90 10.35 7.30 2.92
N ILE A 91 9.79 6.26 2.32
CA ILE A 91 8.36 6.23 2.01
C ILE A 91 7.54 6.19 3.30
N VAL A 92 7.98 5.41 4.28
CA VAL A 92 7.30 5.37 5.58
C VAL A 92 7.32 6.75 6.22
N ASP A 93 8.45 7.44 6.19
CA ASP A 93 8.54 8.80 6.72
C ASP A 93 7.59 9.74 6.00
N ASP A 94 7.52 9.64 4.67
CA ASP A 94 6.62 10.48 3.89
C ASP A 94 5.16 10.23 4.27
N ILE A 95 4.80 8.97 4.47
CA ILE A 95 3.45 8.63 4.90
C ILE A 95 3.16 9.22 6.27
N MET A 96 4.12 9.08 7.19
CA MET A 96 3.97 9.61 8.54
C MET A 96 3.76 11.11 8.56
N GLN A 97 4.40 11.82 7.63
CA GLN A 97 4.30 13.26 7.55
C GLN A 97 3.18 13.74 6.64
N GLY A 98 2.45 12.80 6.03
CA GLY A 98 1.40 13.15 5.09
C GLY A 98 1.94 13.70 3.78
N LYS A 99 3.17 13.35 3.43
CA LYS A 99 3.83 13.90 2.25
C LYS A 99 3.89 12.96 1.06
N LEU A 100 3.33 11.78 1.17
CA LEU A 100 3.35 10.84 0.06
C LEU A 100 2.54 11.46 -1.08
N GLU A 101 3.18 11.68 -2.20
CA GLU A 101 2.54 12.34 -3.32
C GLU A 101 1.70 11.37 -4.11
N HIS A 102 0.47 11.25 -3.72
CA HIS A 102 -0.41 10.33 -4.39
C HIS A 102 -1.86 10.75 -4.19
N GLY A 103 -2.09 12.03 -4.16
CA GLY A 103 -3.43 12.56 -4.02
C GLY A 103 -4.06 12.23 -2.68
N ASP A 104 -5.32 11.89 -2.72
CA ASP A 104 -6.08 11.67 -1.49
C ASP A 104 -5.95 10.25 -1.00
N SER A 105 -4.76 9.92 -0.57
CA SER A 105 -4.47 8.57 -0.11
C SER A 105 -4.97 8.33 1.30
N LEU A 106 -5.60 7.19 1.52
CA LEU A 106 -5.98 6.77 2.86
C LEU A 106 -4.78 6.41 3.71
N CYS A 107 -3.64 6.21 3.09
CA CYS A 107 -2.41 5.92 3.82
C CYS A 107 -1.83 7.13 4.50
N SER A 108 -2.34 8.32 4.23
CA SER A 108 -1.83 9.52 4.88
C SER A 108 -2.42 9.64 6.27
N PRO A 109 -1.60 9.60 7.32
CA PRO A 109 -2.12 9.78 8.67
C PRO A 109 -2.83 11.11 8.78
N GLY A 110 -3.98 11.11 9.44
CA GLY A 110 -4.74 12.33 9.63
C GLY A 110 -5.61 12.71 8.47
N LYS A 111 -5.55 11.99 7.36
CA LYS A 111 -6.43 12.28 6.25
C LYS A 111 -7.73 11.54 6.42
N GLY A 112 -8.79 12.18 6.15
CA GLY A 112 -10.08 11.54 6.09
C GLY A 112 -10.11 10.64 4.88
N LYS A 113 -11.11 9.78 4.84
CA LYS A 113 -11.24 8.99 3.80
C LYS A 113 -11.85 9.63 2.74
N GLY A 114 -11.49 9.81 1.99
CA GLY A 114 -12.09 10.53 1.06
C GLY A 114 -12.39 10.00 -0.23
N TYR A 115 -12.52 9.69 -0.66
CA TYR A 115 -12.56 9.43 -1.69
C TYR A 115 -13.08 8.79 -2.35
N GLY A 116 -13.20 8.57 -2.58
CA GLY A 116 -13.65 8.20 -3.11
C GLY A 116 -13.80 8.04 -4.01
N LEU A 117 -13.90 7.81 -4.05
CA LEU A 117 -14.09 7.76 -4.79
C LEU A 117 -14.15 8.25 -5.83
N GLU A 118 -14.04 8.35 -6.05
CA GLU A 118 -14.09 8.72 -6.82
C GLU A 118 -13.69 9.02 -7.75
N LYS A 119 -13.46 8.97 -8.16
CA LYS A 119 -13.11 9.15 -8.65
C LYS A 119 -13.05 9.42 -9.57
N GLU A 120 -13.10 9.37 -9.71
CA GLU A 120 -13.09 9.49 -10.00
C GLU A 120 -12.84 9.67 -10.70
N ASP A 121 -12.90 9.57 -10.85
CA ASP A 121 -12.67 9.65 -10.95
C ASP A 121 -12.14 9.76 -11.65
N LYS A 122 -11.96 9.82 -11.89
CA LYS A 122 -11.47 9.79 -11.93
C LYS A 122 -10.88 9.74 -12.39
N ASP A 123 -10.88 9.62 -12.52
CA ASP A 123 -10.47 9.44 -12.39
C ASP A 123 -10.14 9.14 -12.78
N HIS A 124 -10.12 8.82 -12.96
CA HIS A 124 -9.96 8.44 -12.72
C HIS A 124 -9.78 8.22 -13.12
N LYS A 125 -9.86 8.29 -13.42
CA LYS A 125 -9.81 8.08 -13.39
C LYS A 125 -9.44 7.96 -13.55
N ASP A 126 -9.42 7.72 -13.61
CA ASP A 126 -9.20 7.64 -13.33
C ASP A 126 -9.10 7.56 -13.53
#